data_880413a7b56501fefd4f530e9095b319
#
_entry.id   880413a7b56501fefd4f530e9095b319
#
_cell.length_a   1.000
_cell.length_b   1.000
_cell.length_c   1.000
_cell.angle_alpha   90.00
_cell.angle_beta   90.00
_cell.angle_gamma   90.00
#
_symmetry.space_group_name_H-M   'P 1'
#
loop_
_entity.id
_entity.type
_entity.pdbx_description
1 polymer ?
#
loop_
_entity_poly.entity_id
_entity_poly.type
_entity_poly.pdbx_seq_one_letter_code
_entity_poly.pdbx_strand_id
1 'polypeptide(L)'
;LIAAPAPAGPAPTWKNVDHERVVRDVTVRLPMASTAVEACQWTVAALARYAPATISVLLQVHDRLRCVAATGSWQVFSTVPPKSGIVGRVYASAEGATVPDVTADPDYLPLRPDVTAEICVPVLDPAGRPIGVLDLQWSGPAELGRWRQTAERLAGRLGARIVALGGPPAESRSEKLLRHATAFTAAPTGRDLMAAALTAARDVSTLSCAVLVLAGRGGPRLGDPTGAPGELESRIRAELSEAGAGPLSRMVARAHRHGTAYTLGEAGHPPTDEYAPLARAGVRTLVSVPFGQPDAGGVLLVADERLLRPDPTTVNLIELLAGQAWGALDRLRTLARLREQASSDPLTGLRHTGPFGQRIRAVTPGRTALLAIDVDGFKTVNDTYGHQAGDRLLVGLARALEGALRQGDELYRVGGDEFVAVIEVSRPEEAVRIAERLTEAARRTGRTISVGVALPQAGESPELTLRRADQALYAVKRHGRDGVRLAAA
;
A
#
# COMPACT_ATOMS: atom_id res chain seq x y z
N LEU A 1 4.01 19.88 -28.67
CA LEU A 1 3.86 19.07 -29.88
C LEU A 1 4.33 19.93 -31.06
N ILE A 2 5.63 19.82 -31.41
CA ILE A 2 6.16 20.39 -32.64
C ILE A 2 6.02 19.30 -33.70
N ALA A 3 5.15 19.54 -34.68
CA ALA A 3 4.98 18.63 -35.81
C ALA A 3 6.32 18.48 -36.55
N ALA A 4 6.74 17.25 -36.80
CA ALA A 4 7.88 16.95 -37.65
C ALA A 4 7.56 17.38 -39.11
N PRO A 5 8.48 18.00 -39.84
CA PRO A 5 8.30 18.29 -41.25
C PRO A 5 8.18 16.97 -42.04
N ALA A 6 7.24 16.95 -42.99
CA ALA A 6 7.01 15.81 -43.87
C ALA A 6 8.27 15.38 -44.62
N PRO A 7 8.50 14.07 -44.84
CA PRO A 7 9.66 13.59 -45.58
C PRO A 7 9.50 13.88 -47.07
N ALA A 8 10.37 14.71 -47.61
CA ALA A 8 10.52 14.87 -49.06
C ALA A 8 11.73 14.03 -49.51
N GLY A 9 11.49 12.99 -50.30
CA GLY A 9 12.52 12.25 -51.02
C GLY A 9 12.24 10.73 -51.06
N PRO A 10 12.72 9.99 -52.08
CA PRO A 10 12.60 8.53 -52.12
C PRO A 10 13.29 7.90 -50.94
N ALA A 11 12.65 6.89 -50.33
CA ALA A 11 13.15 6.17 -49.15
C ALA A 11 14.60 5.71 -49.37
N PRO A 12 15.52 6.05 -48.45
CA PRO A 12 16.91 5.61 -48.57
C PRO A 12 16.96 4.07 -48.53
N THR A 13 17.72 3.49 -49.45
CA THR A 13 18.01 2.05 -49.44
C THR A 13 18.91 1.77 -48.20
N TRP A 14 18.36 1.17 -47.18
CA TRP A 14 18.96 0.88 -45.85
C TRP A 14 20.24 0.04 -45.89
N LYS A 15 20.69 -0.41 -47.08
CA LYS A 15 21.79 -1.34 -47.27
C LYS A 15 23.20 -0.73 -47.16
N ASN A 16 23.33 0.60 -47.05
CA ASN A 16 24.64 1.27 -46.97
C ASN A 16 24.61 2.55 -46.10
N VAL A 17 24.20 2.38 -44.81
CA VAL A 17 24.27 3.50 -43.87
C VAL A 17 25.72 3.77 -43.48
N ASP A 18 26.17 5.03 -43.65
CA ASP A 18 27.46 5.47 -43.10
C ASP A 18 27.33 5.71 -41.58
N HIS A 19 27.65 4.69 -40.81
CA HIS A 19 27.57 4.69 -39.35
C HIS A 19 28.50 5.74 -38.72
N GLU A 20 29.65 6.07 -39.33
CA GLU A 20 30.53 7.12 -38.85
C GLU A 20 29.89 8.51 -39.02
N ARG A 21 29.15 8.71 -40.08
CA ARG A 21 28.37 9.92 -40.30
C ARG A 21 27.25 10.05 -39.27
N VAL A 22 26.53 8.95 -38.98
CA VAL A 22 25.50 8.93 -37.92
C VAL A 22 26.07 9.40 -36.60
N VAL A 23 27.19 8.80 -36.17
CA VAL A 23 27.84 9.16 -34.90
C VAL A 23 28.27 10.61 -34.91
N ARG A 24 28.81 11.11 -36.02
CA ARG A 24 29.29 12.50 -36.16
C ARG A 24 28.11 13.48 -36.05
N ASP A 25 27.01 13.24 -36.77
CA ASP A 25 25.86 14.13 -36.79
C ASP A 25 25.18 14.26 -35.41
N VAL A 26 25.12 13.20 -34.65
CA VAL A 26 24.63 13.24 -33.27
C VAL A 26 25.62 13.99 -32.37
N THR A 27 26.94 13.66 -32.50
CA THR A 27 27.97 14.21 -31.62
C THR A 27 28.13 15.73 -31.73
N VAL A 28 27.99 16.27 -32.92
CA VAL A 28 28.12 17.72 -33.16
C VAL A 28 26.99 18.51 -32.51
N ARG A 29 25.81 17.90 -32.35
CA ARG A 29 24.60 18.57 -31.77
C ARG A 29 24.50 18.43 -30.25
N LEU A 30 25.00 17.33 -29.68
CA LEU A 30 24.90 17.07 -28.26
C LEU A 30 25.40 18.21 -27.35
N PRO A 31 26.54 18.89 -27.63
CA PRO A 31 27.02 20.00 -26.80
C PRO A 31 26.08 21.20 -26.75
N MET A 32 25.19 21.36 -27.73
CA MET A 32 24.24 22.48 -27.81
C MET A 32 22.98 22.27 -26.95
N ALA A 33 22.72 21.04 -26.48
CA ALA A 33 21.58 20.74 -25.62
C ALA A 33 21.75 21.45 -24.27
N SER A 34 20.71 22.11 -23.80
CA SER A 34 20.65 22.82 -22.51
C SER A 34 20.07 21.97 -21.37
N THR A 35 19.37 20.88 -21.70
CA THR A 35 18.78 19.95 -20.75
C THR A 35 19.02 18.49 -21.14
N ALA A 36 18.96 17.57 -20.18
CA ALA A 36 19.07 16.14 -20.44
C ALA A 36 17.97 15.64 -21.41
N VAL A 37 16.74 16.16 -21.27
CA VAL A 37 15.62 15.82 -22.16
C VAL A 37 15.92 16.26 -23.60
N GLU A 38 16.44 17.48 -23.78
CA GLU A 38 16.80 18.01 -25.09
C GLU A 38 17.92 17.20 -25.75
N ALA A 39 18.93 16.78 -24.98
CA ALA A 39 20.01 15.90 -25.48
C ALA A 39 19.45 14.55 -25.98
N CYS A 40 18.50 13.96 -25.27
CA CYS A 40 17.81 12.73 -25.68
C CYS A 40 16.97 12.96 -26.97
N GLN A 41 16.20 14.04 -27.03
CA GLN A 41 15.37 14.37 -28.21
C GLN A 41 16.22 14.57 -29.47
N TRP A 42 17.35 15.26 -29.36
CA TRP A 42 18.25 15.44 -30.48
C TRP A 42 18.93 14.16 -30.93
N THR A 43 19.32 13.29 -29.98
CA THR A 43 19.86 11.96 -30.29
C THR A 43 18.86 11.13 -31.07
N VAL A 44 17.62 11.04 -30.59
CA VAL A 44 16.53 10.30 -31.25
C VAL A 44 16.21 10.88 -32.62
N ALA A 45 16.05 12.20 -32.73
CA ALA A 45 15.75 12.87 -34.01
C ALA A 45 16.86 12.72 -35.04
N ALA A 46 18.14 12.70 -34.61
CA ALA A 46 19.26 12.48 -35.53
C ALA A 46 19.34 11.03 -36.00
N LEU A 47 19.18 10.06 -35.10
CA LEU A 47 19.13 8.64 -35.44
C LEU A 47 18.00 8.27 -36.38
N ALA A 48 16.83 8.85 -36.20
CA ALA A 48 15.63 8.61 -37.04
C ALA A 48 15.84 8.97 -38.52
N ARG A 49 16.84 9.77 -38.85
CA ARG A 49 17.16 10.09 -40.23
C ARG A 49 17.87 8.92 -40.93
N TYR A 50 18.47 8.01 -40.20
CA TYR A 50 19.31 6.95 -40.70
C TYR A 50 18.80 5.55 -40.44
N ALA A 51 18.03 5.37 -39.34
CA ALA A 51 17.48 4.07 -38.92
C ALA A 51 15.99 4.03 -39.13
N PRO A 52 15.46 3.05 -39.89
CA PRO A 52 14.03 2.80 -40.01
C PRO A 52 13.52 2.01 -38.80
N ALA A 53 13.75 2.56 -37.64
CA ALA A 53 13.45 1.93 -36.35
C ALA A 53 12.60 2.86 -35.51
N THR A 54 11.81 2.30 -34.64
CA THR A 54 11.31 3.03 -33.49
C THR A 54 12.45 3.19 -32.50
N ILE A 55 12.77 4.43 -32.18
CA ILE A 55 13.89 4.77 -31.32
C ILE A 55 13.37 5.44 -30.08
N SER A 56 13.79 4.98 -28.91
CA SER A 56 13.46 5.62 -27.65
C SER A 56 14.64 5.75 -26.72
N VAL A 57 14.62 6.78 -25.88
CA VAL A 57 15.54 6.95 -24.76
C VAL A 57 14.72 6.99 -23.50
N LEU A 58 15.02 6.05 -22.60
CA LEU A 58 14.43 6.01 -21.29
C LEU A 58 15.50 6.34 -20.26
N LEU A 59 15.23 7.30 -19.39
CA LEU A 59 16.13 7.69 -18.29
C LEU A 59 15.54 7.29 -16.94
N GLN A 60 16.42 6.97 -16.01
CA GLN A 60 16.01 6.68 -14.63
C GLN A 60 15.42 7.94 -13.99
N VAL A 61 14.20 7.83 -13.49
CA VAL A 61 13.54 8.83 -12.68
C VAL A 61 12.96 8.11 -11.45
N HIS A 62 13.59 8.35 -10.31
CA HIS A 62 13.29 7.66 -9.06
C HIS A 62 13.42 6.13 -9.21
N ASP A 63 12.33 5.37 -9.10
CA ASP A 63 12.26 3.90 -9.17
C ASP A 63 11.84 3.34 -10.54
N ARG A 64 11.75 4.19 -11.57
CA ARG A 64 11.27 3.82 -12.91
C ARG A 64 12.19 4.34 -14.02
N LEU A 65 12.10 3.68 -15.17
CA LEU A 65 12.65 4.18 -16.43
C LEU A 65 11.54 4.95 -17.14
N ARG A 66 11.74 6.26 -17.33
CA ARG A 66 10.80 7.14 -18.01
C ARG A 66 11.26 7.41 -19.43
N CYS A 67 10.37 7.22 -20.41
CA CYS A 67 10.65 7.62 -21.79
C CYS A 67 10.68 9.15 -21.87
N VAL A 68 11.83 9.69 -22.21
CA VAL A 68 12.06 11.14 -22.33
C VAL A 68 12.14 11.61 -23.80
N ALA A 69 12.40 10.69 -24.71
CA ALA A 69 12.40 10.95 -26.14
C ALA A 69 12.06 9.68 -26.92
N ALA A 70 11.22 9.77 -27.94
CA ALA A 70 10.89 8.68 -28.83
C ALA A 70 10.51 9.17 -30.22
N THR A 71 10.62 8.29 -31.23
CA THR A 71 10.17 8.55 -32.60
C THR A 71 9.60 7.29 -33.25
N GLY A 72 8.80 7.48 -34.29
CA GLY A 72 8.35 6.41 -35.20
C GLY A 72 7.29 5.46 -34.67
N SER A 73 6.60 5.77 -33.55
CA SER A 73 5.55 4.90 -33.01
C SER A 73 4.30 5.64 -32.55
N TRP A 74 3.15 4.98 -32.70
CA TRP A 74 1.90 5.41 -32.11
C TRP A 74 1.84 5.16 -30.60
N GLN A 75 2.57 4.16 -30.15
CA GLN A 75 2.66 3.80 -28.75
C GLN A 75 4.13 3.63 -28.34
N VAL A 76 4.49 4.24 -27.22
CA VAL A 76 5.73 4.01 -26.49
C VAL A 76 5.41 3.85 -25.03
N PHE A 77 6.17 3.04 -24.30
CA PHE A 77 6.04 2.98 -22.86
C PHE A 77 6.44 4.33 -22.27
N SER A 78 5.52 5.00 -21.58
CA SER A 78 5.84 6.23 -20.86
C SER A 78 6.76 5.96 -19.67
N THR A 79 6.57 4.83 -19.00
CA THR A 79 7.39 4.35 -17.88
C THR A 79 7.49 2.84 -17.89
N VAL A 80 8.68 2.31 -17.55
CA VAL A 80 8.95 0.87 -17.42
C VAL A 80 9.61 0.62 -16.07
N PRO A 81 9.21 -0.41 -15.30
CA PRO A 81 9.93 -0.83 -14.11
C PRO A 81 11.36 -1.26 -14.45
N PRO A 82 12.39 -1.00 -13.61
CA PRO A 82 13.80 -1.26 -13.92
C PRO A 82 14.18 -2.73 -14.15
N LYS A 83 13.27 -3.67 -13.97
CA LYS A 83 13.51 -5.10 -14.21
C LYS A 83 12.52 -5.71 -15.21
N SER A 84 11.69 -4.89 -15.85
CA SER A 84 10.66 -5.38 -16.78
C SER A 84 11.07 -5.16 -18.22
N GLY A 85 10.86 -6.16 -19.03
CA GLY A 85 11.15 -6.11 -20.45
C GLY A 85 12.65 -6.16 -20.78
N ILE A 86 12.98 -6.18 -22.06
CA ILE A 86 14.37 -6.08 -22.54
C ILE A 86 15.02 -4.79 -22.02
N VAL A 87 14.30 -3.68 -22.08
CA VAL A 87 14.71 -2.35 -21.57
C VAL A 87 15.09 -2.40 -20.09
N GLY A 88 14.25 -3.01 -19.24
CA GLY A 88 14.54 -3.11 -17.81
C GLY A 88 15.67 -4.07 -17.49
N ARG A 89 15.80 -5.17 -18.25
CA ARG A 89 16.91 -6.11 -18.12
C ARG A 89 18.24 -5.44 -18.46
N VAL A 90 18.32 -4.72 -19.57
CA VAL A 90 19.52 -3.97 -20.00
C VAL A 90 19.92 -2.90 -18.98
N TYR A 91 18.95 -2.18 -18.45
CA TYR A 91 19.20 -1.20 -17.41
C TYR A 91 19.77 -1.86 -16.14
N ALA A 92 19.17 -2.98 -15.69
CA ALA A 92 19.58 -3.65 -14.45
C ALA A 92 20.95 -4.32 -14.54
N SER A 93 21.32 -4.88 -15.72
CA SER A 93 22.62 -5.53 -15.94
C SER A 93 23.73 -4.57 -16.34
N ALA A 94 23.41 -3.36 -16.81
CA ALA A 94 24.31 -2.44 -17.50
C ALA A 94 24.97 -3.06 -18.76
N GLU A 95 24.39 -4.14 -19.29
CA GLU A 95 24.87 -4.83 -20.50
C GLU A 95 23.84 -4.67 -21.62
N GLY A 96 24.29 -4.30 -22.80
CA GLY A 96 23.40 -4.14 -23.95
C GLY A 96 22.90 -5.50 -24.47
N ALA A 97 21.67 -5.51 -25.01
CA ALA A 97 21.07 -6.64 -25.66
C ALA A 97 20.90 -6.41 -27.17
N THR A 98 21.03 -7.49 -27.95
CA THR A 98 20.65 -7.55 -29.36
C THR A 98 19.75 -8.75 -29.53
N VAL A 99 18.49 -8.51 -29.85
CA VAL A 99 17.45 -9.52 -29.99
C VAL A 99 17.01 -9.57 -31.45
N PRO A 100 17.49 -10.55 -32.22
CA PRO A 100 17.18 -10.63 -33.67
C PRO A 100 15.75 -11.13 -33.95
N ASP A 101 15.13 -11.81 -32.99
CA ASP A 101 13.73 -12.21 -33.00
C ASP A 101 13.13 -11.96 -31.61
N VAL A 102 12.35 -10.89 -31.51
CA VAL A 102 11.74 -10.51 -30.23
C VAL A 102 10.69 -11.51 -29.76
N THR A 103 10.11 -12.31 -30.68
CA THR A 103 9.08 -13.31 -30.31
C THR A 103 9.66 -14.48 -29.55
N ALA A 104 10.98 -14.69 -29.66
CA ALA A 104 11.73 -15.73 -28.96
C ALA A 104 12.28 -15.27 -27.60
N ASP A 105 12.23 -13.97 -27.27
CA ASP A 105 12.74 -13.43 -26.01
C ASP A 105 11.62 -13.39 -24.94
N PRO A 106 11.77 -14.11 -23.83
CA PRO A 106 10.73 -14.19 -22.80
C PRO A 106 10.46 -12.87 -22.08
N ASP A 107 11.41 -11.94 -22.12
CA ASP A 107 11.27 -10.61 -21.50
C ASP A 107 10.69 -9.57 -22.46
N TYR A 108 10.41 -9.93 -23.71
CA TYR A 108 9.86 -8.96 -24.66
C TYR A 108 8.44 -8.52 -24.25
N LEU A 109 8.28 -7.21 -24.15
CA LEU A 109 6.97 -6.60 -23.90
C LEU A 109 6.37 -6.08 -25.21
N PRO A 110 5.37 -6.77 -25.80
CA PRO A 110 4.84 -6.42 -27.11
C PRO A 110 3.98 -5.16 -27.03
N LEU A 111 4.52 -4.03 -27.47
CA LEU A 111 3.75 -2.80 -27.72
C LEU A 111 3.21 -2.76 -29.14
N ARG A 112 3.91 -3.37 -30.08
CA ARG A 112 3.57 -3.40 -31.48
C ARG A 112 3.75 -4.81 -32.05
N PRO A 113 2.76 -5.33 -32.80
CA PRO A 113 2.84 -6.67 -33.36
C PRO A 113 3.81 -6.82 -34.52
N ASP A 114 4.26 -5.70 -35.12
CA ASP A 114 5.13 -5.66 -36.30
C ASP A 114 6.60 -5.56 -35.98
N VAL A 115 7.00 -5.44 -34.71
CA VAL A 115 8.40 -5.44 -34.30
C VAL A 115 8.97 -6.86 -34.40
N THR A 116 10.09 -6.99 -35.10
CA THR A 116 10.78 -8.27 -35.30
C THR A 116 12.12 -8.36 -34.59
N ALA A 117 12.81 -7.22 -34.42
CA ALA A 117 14.13 -7.17 -33.78
C ALA A 117 14.30 -5.94 -32.89
N GLU A 118 15.13 -6.06 -31.87
CA GLU A 118 15.39 -5.00 -30.91
C GLU A 118 16.89 -4.92 -30.57
N ILE A 119 17.42 -3.73 -30.48
CA ILE A 119 18.71 -3.41 -29.85
C ILE A 119 18.45 -2.46 -28.72
N CYS A 120 18.80 -2.84 -27.51
CA CYS A 120 18.76 -1.99 -26.35
C CYS A 120 20.16 -1.88 -25.75
N VAL A 121 20.64 -0.67 -25.50
CA VAL A 121 21.96 -0.41 -24.93
C VAL A 121 21.86 0.51 -23.71
N PRO A 122 22.66 0.29 -22.66
CA PRO A 122 22.64 1.13 -21.48
C PRO A 122 23.24 2.50 -21.77
N VAL A 123 22.64 3.55 -21.24
CA VAL A 123 23.21 4.88 -21.13
C VAL A 123 23.89 4.96 -19.77
N LEU A 124 25.22 5.02 -19.77
CA LEU A 124 26.04 4.98 -18.56
C LEU A 124 26.56 6.35 -18.18
N ASP A 125 26.73 6.60 -16.88
CA ASP A 125 27.51 7.72 -16.38
C ASP A 125 29.04 7.44 -16.55
N PRO A 126 29.91 8.43 -16.32
CA PRO A 126 31.36 8.23 -16.41
C PRO A 126 31.95 7.21 -15.43
N ALA A 127 31.18 6.85 -14.36
CA ALA A 127 31.55 5.81 -13.40
C ALA A 127 31.05 4.41 -13.81
N GLY A 128 30.42 4.29 -14.99
CA GLY A 128 29.87 3.02 -15.49
C GLY A 128 28.51 2.63 -14.90
N ARG A 129 27.85 3.52 -14.18
CA ARG A 129 26.53 3.24 -13.60
C ARG A 129 25.43 3.55 -14.63
N PRO A 130 24.39 2.68 -14.77
CA PRO A 130 23.31 2.93 -15.70
C PRO A 130 22.43 4.09 -15.22
N ILE A 131 22.22 5.09 -16.09
CA ILE A 131 21.32 6.21 -15.87
C ILE A 131 20.12 6.17 -16.81
N GLY A 132 20.08 5.21 -17.72
CA GLY A 132 19.00 4.99 -18.67
C GLY A 132 19.37 3.97 -19.73
N VAL A 133 18.55 3.91 -20.79
CA VAL A 133 18.79 3.07 -21.97
C VAL A 133 18.44 3.82 -23.25
N LEU A 134 19.14 3.43 -24.34
CA LEU A 134 18.78 3.78 -25.72
C LEU A 134 18.29 2.51 -26.39
N ASP A 135 17.06 2.55 -26.87
CA ASP A 135 16.34 1.41 -27.44
C ASP A 135 15.98 1.67 -28.91
N LEU A 136 16.19 0.68 -29.77
CA LEU A 136 15.92 0.70 -31.19
C LEU A 136 15.17 -0.58 -31.57
N GLN A 137 13.97 -0.44 -32.17
CA GLN A 137 13.11 -1.55 -32.57
C GLN A 137 12.82 -1.50 -34.06
N TRP A 138 12.99 -2.62 -34.76
CA TRP A 138 12.78 -2.76 -36.19
C TRP A 138 11.57 -3.62 -36.52
N SER A 139 10.85 -3.22 -37.57
CA SER A 139 9.74 -4.01 -38.15
C SER A 139 10.16 -4.76 -39.44
N GLY A 140 11.46 -4.99 -39.62
CA GLY A 140 12.01 -5.64 -40.81
C GLY A 140 13.52 -5.88 -40.70
N PRO A 141 14.15 -6.37 -41.80
CA PRO A 141 15.56 -6.71 -41.77
C PRO A 141 16.45 -5.53 -41.42
N ALA A 142 17.42 -5.75 -40.52
CA ALA A 142 18.40 -4.75 -40.11
C ALA A 142 19.80 -5.36 -39.92
N GLU A 143 20.87 -4.57 -40.19
CA GLU A 143 22.23 -4.97 -39.88
C GLU A 143 22.54 -4.75 -38.38
N LEU A 144 21.97 -5.60 -37.53
CA LEU A 144 21.94 -5.43 -36.07
C LEU A 144 23.35 -5.23 -35.48
N GLY A 145 24.33 -5.95 -35.95
CA GLY A 145 25.70 -5.84 -35.41
C GLY A 145 26.31 -4.44 -35.54
N ARG A 146 26.16 -3.78 -36.70
CA ARG A 146 26.63 -2.41 -36.93
C ARG A 146 25.81 -1.40 -36.16
N TRP A 147 24.50 -1.56 -36.11
CA TRP A 147 23.61 -0.70 -35.33
C TRP A 147 23.89 -0.82 -33.84
N ARG A 148 24.20 -2.02 -33.34
CA ARG A 148 24.62 -2.23 -31.95
C ARG A 148 25.84 -1.37 -31.58
N GLN A 149 26.92 -1.46 -32.37
CA GLN A 149 28.15 -0.66 -32.15
C GLN A 149 27.86 0.83 -32.20
N THR A 150 27.05 1.27 -33.14
CA THR A 150 26.64 2.68 -33.27
C THR A 150 25.83 3.16 -32.06
N ALA A 151 24.86 2.37 -31.60
CA ALA A 151 24.04 2.67 -30.44
C ALA A 151 24.90 2.76 -29.16
N GLU A 152 25.85 1.86 -28.95
CA GLU A 152 26.76 1.88 -27.78
C GLU A 152 27.64 3.15 -27.77
N ARG A 153 28.21 3.53 -28.93
CA ARG A 153 28.99 4.76 -29.03
C ARG A 153 28.17 6.02 -28.75
N LEU A 154 26.93 6.05 -29.23
CA LEU A 154 26.02 7.18 -28.99
C LEU A 154 25.52 7.22 -27.56
N ALA A 155 25.19 6.07 -26.99
CA ALA A 155 24.75 5.96 -25.58
C ALA A 155 25.84 6.45 -24.62
N GLY A 156 27.11 6.11 -24.86
CA GLY A 156 28.25 6.62 -24.07
C GLY A 156 28.40 8.15 -24.14
N ARG A 157 28.23 8.75 -25.34
CA ARG A 157 28.32 10.22 -25.50
C ARG A 157 27.08 10.91 -24.89
N LEU A 158 25.90 10.32 -25.06
CA LEU A 158 24.67 10.82 -24.47
C LEU A 158 24.79 10.81 -22.95
N GLY A 159 25.26 9.70 -22.35
CA GLY A 159 25.44 9.59 -20.90
C GLY A 159 26.41 10.65 -20.36
N ALA A 160 27.55 10.84 -20.99
CA ALA A 160 28.50 11.91 -20.62
C ALA A 160 27.84 13.30 -20.68
N ARG A 161 27.03 13.57 -21.73
CA ARG A 161 26.33 14.86 -21.84
C ARG A 161 25.25 15.04 -20.78
N ILE A 162 24.44 14.02 -20.52
CA ILE A 162 23.43 14.06 -19.47
C ILE A 162 24.04 14.39 -18.12
N VAL A 163 25.17 13.76 -17.77
CA VAL A 163 25.87 14.05 -16.51
C VAL A 163 26.40 15.47 -16.47
N ALA A 164 26.98 15.97 -17.57
CA ALA A 164 27.43 17.36 -17.68
C ALA A 164 26.29 18.39 -17.53
N LEU A 165 25.04 17.99 -17.79
CA LEU A 165 23.83 18.81 -17.62
C LEU A 165 23.17 18.63 -16.25
N GLY A 166 23.82 17.96 -15.28
CA GLY A 166 23.31 17.76 -13.94
C GLY A 166 22.64 16.39 -13.70
N GLY A 167 22.69 15.49 -14.67
CA GLY A 167 22.13 14.13 -14.57
C GLY A 167 20.76 13.97 -15.22
N PRO A 168 20.11 12.80 -15.04
CA PRO A 168 18.75 12.56 -15.47
C PRO A 168 17.76 13.59 -14.91
N PRO A 169 16.65 13.87 -15.59
CA PRO A 169 15.67 14.84 -15.12
C PRO A 169 15.10 14.41 -13.76
N ALA A 170 14.99 15.36 -12.84
CA ALA A 170 14.37 15.11 -11.55
C ALA A 170 12.87 14.74 -11.73
N GLU A 171 12.36 14.00 -10.78
CA GLU A 171 10.93 13.70 -10.69
C GLU A 171 10.11 15.00 -10.62
N SER A 172 9.12 15.13 -11.49
CA SER A 172 8.23 16.29 -11.48
C SER A 172 7.30 16.26 -10.26
N ARG A 173 6.73 17.41 -9.91
CA ARG A 173 5.74 17.52 -8.80
C ARG A 173 4.55 16.59 -9.01
N SER A 174 4.07 16.45 -10.26
CA SER A 174 2.95 15.56 -10.60
C SER A 174 3.31 14.08 -10.44
N GLU A 175 4.54 13.70 -10.78
CA GLU A 175 5.04 12.32 -10.58
C GLU A 175 5.18 12.00 -9.10
N LYS A 176 5.72 12.93 -8.30
CA LYS A 176 5.77 12.81 -6.84
C LYS A 176 4.38 12.60 -6.25
N LEU A 177 3.40 13.41 -6.68
CA LEU A 177 2.02 13.28 -6.25
C LEU A 177 1.45 11.90 -6.57
N LEU A 178 1.63 11.43 -7.80
CA LEU A 178 1.14 10.11 -8.22
C LEU A 178 1.78 8.98 -7.42
N ARG A 179 3.08 9.03 -7.21
CA ARG A 179 3.83 8.06 -6.41
C ARG A 179 3.30 7.98 -4.98
N HIS A 180 3.12 9.13 -4.34
CA HIS A 180 2.62 9.19 -2.97
C HIS A 180 1.16 8.74 -2.87
N ALA A 181 0.31 9.14 -3.82
CA ALA A 181 -1.09 8.68 -3.88
C ALA A 181 -1.18 7.14 -4.03
N THR A 182 -0.30 6.55 -4.84
CA THR A 182 -0.20 5.09 -4.98
C THR A 182 0.24 4.44 -3.67
N ALA A 183 1.25 5.02 -2.99
CA ALA A 183 1.71 4.53 -1.69
C ALA A 183 0.59 4.58 -0.62
N PHE A 184 -0.25 5.61 -0.60
CA PHE A 184 -1.40 5.68 0.31
C PHE A 184 -2.42 4.56 0.06
N THR A 185 -2.64 4.23 -1.22
CA THR A 185 -3.56 3.14 -1.57
C THR A 185 -3.01 1.76 -1.20
N ALA A 186 -1.70 1.59 -1.27
CA ALA A 186 -1.01 0.34 -0.96
C ALA A 186 -0.73 0.14 0.55
N ALA A 187 -0.90 1.17 1.38
CA ALA A 187 -0.61 1.11 2.81
C ALA A 187 -1.50 0.08 3.53
N PRO A 188 -0.93 -0.95 4.19
CA PRO A 188 -1.70 -2.02 4.81
C PRO A 188 -2.38 -1.60 6.12
N THR A 189 -1.80 -0.62 6.82
CA THR A 189 -2.31 -0.14 8.11
C THR A 189 -2.42 1.38 8.16
N GLY A 190 -3.25 1.89 9.09
CA GLY A 190 -3.33 3.33 9.34
C GLY A 190 -1.99 3.95 9.81
N ARG A 191 -1.14 3.18 10.49
CA ARG A 191 0.21 3.62 10.89
C ARG A 191 1.09 3.81 9.64
N ASP A 192 1.13 2.83 8.75
CA ASP A 192 1.92 2.89 7.52
C ASP A 192 1.46 4.04 6.62
N LEU A 193 0.14 4.25 6.56
CA LEU A 193 -0.44 5.35 5.81
C LEU A 193 -0.04 6.71 6.36
N MET A 194 -0.11 6.90 7.68
CA MET A 194 0.33 8.16 8.30
C MET A 194 1.82 8.39 8.10
N ALA A 195 2.62 7.34 8.18
CA ALA A 195 4.04 7.37 7.87
C ALA A 195 4.30 7.83 6.43
N ALA A 196 3.57 7.25 5.48
CA ALA A 196 3.64 7.65 4.07
C ALA A 196 3.21 9.11 3.86
N ALA A 197 2.17 9.58 4.57
CA ALA A 197 1.71 10.96 4.48
C ALA A 197 2.76 11.97 4.97
N LEU A 198 3.43 11.69 6.08
CA LEU A 198 4.53 12.53 6.60
C LEU A 198 5.72 12.55 5.63
N THR A 199 6.06 11.40 5.04
CA THR A 199 7.12 11.31 4.03
C THR A 199 6.75 12.10 2.77
N ALA A 200 5.51 11.99 2.30
CA ALA A 200 5.01 12.72 1.15
C ALA A 200 5.05 14.23 1.37
N ALA A 201 4.62 14.70 2.54
CA ALA A 201 4.63 16.10 2.89
C ALA A 201 6.04 16.71 2.86
N ARG A 202 7.05 16.01 3.38
CA ARG A 202 8.46 16.42 3.33
C ARG A 202 9.00 16.42 1.90
N ASP A 203 8.76 15.37 1.15
CA ASP A 203 9.30 15.21 -0.22
C ASP A 203 8.73 16.27 -1.19
N VAL A 204 7.44 16.58 -1.09
CA VAL A 204 6.78 17.56 -1.97
C VAL A 204 7.09 18.99 -1.55
N SER A 205 7.16 19.27 -0.24
CA SER A 205 7.44 20.62 0.27
C SER A 205 8.92 20.97 0.25
N THR A 206 9.82 19.98 0.26
CA THR A 206 11.26 20.14 0.52
C THR A 206 11.59 20.75 1.90
N LEU A 207 10.60 20.80 2.80
CA LEU A 207 10.79 21.18 4.19
C LEU A 207 11.28 19.99 5.01
N SER A 208 12.12 20.26 6.01
CA SER A 208 12.87 19.22 6.71
C SER A 208 12.04 18.36 7.66
N CYS A 209 10.90 18.86 8.14
CA CYS A 209 10.11 18.21 9.17
C CYS A 209 8.62 18.16 8.82
N ALA A 210 7.95 17.05 9.18
CA ALA A 210 6.50 16.93 9.13
C ALA A 210 6.01 16.21 10.39
N VAL A 211 4.99 16.75 11.04
CA VAL A 211 4.38 16.20 12.25
C VAL A 211 2.86 16.21 12.11
N LEU A 212 2.21 15.15 12.57
CA LEU A 212 0.76 15.05 12.57
C LEU A 212 0.24 15.21 14.02
N VAL A 213 -0.70 16.10 14.22
CA VAL A 213 -1.48 16.24 15.46
C VAL A 213 -2.86 15.68 15.18
N LEU A 214 -3.26 14.64 15.91
CA LEU A 214 -4.51 13.92 15.71
C LEU A 214 -5.52 14.30 16.81
N ALA A 215 -6.74 14.61 16.43
CA ALA A 215 -7.86 14.70 17.36
C ALA A 215 -8.23 13.28 17.88
N GLY A 216 -8.64 13.17 19.13
CA GLY A 216 -9.04 11.92 19.74
C GLY A 216 -9.99 12.12 20.92
N ARG A 217 -10.67 11.05 21.38
CA ARG A 217 -11.62 11.10 22.51
C ARG A 217 -11.02 11.58 23.84
N GLY A 218 -9.70 11.47 24.02
CA GLY A 218 -8.96 11.94 25.19
C GLY A 218 -8.26 13.31 24.97
N GLY A 219 -8.58 14.00 23.89
CA GLY A 219 -7.92 15.23 23.45
C GLY A 219 -6.93 14.98 22.31
N PRO A 220 -6.37 16.07 21.71
CA PRO A 220 -5.43 15.96 20.62
C PRO A 220 -4.08 15.41 21.12
N ARG A 221 -3.44 14.61 20.27
CA ARG A 221 -2.15 13.96 20.52
C ARG A 221 -1.24 14.03 19.30
N LEU A 222 0.05 13.94 19.53
CA LEU A 222 1.01 13.77 18.45
C LEU A 222 0.88 12.37 17.82
N GLY A 223 0.89 12.31 16.52
CA GLY A 223 1.03 11.05 15.80
C GLY A 223 2.43 10.44 16.01
N ASP A 224 2.55 9.14 15.81
CA ASP A 224 3.83 8.43 15.94
C ASP A 224 4.87 8.99 14.95
N PRO A 225 6.17 9.05 15.33
CA PRO A 225 7.21 9.43 14.39
C PRO A 225 7.40 8.39 13.28
N THR A 226 7.88 8.82 12.14
CA THR A 226 8.26 7.95 11.01
C THR A 226 9.74 7.60 11.11
N GLY A 227 10.07 6.46 11.69
CA GLY A 227 11.47 6.09 11.91
C GLY A 227 12.12 6.88 13.06
N ALA A 228 13.44 7.00 13.04
CA ALA A 228 14.15 7.87 13.98
C ALA A 228 13.85 9.34 13.64
N PRO A 229 13.30 10.14 14.57
CA PRO A 229 13.00 11.55 14.32
C PRO A 229 14.29 12.34 14.10
N GLY A 230 14.27 13.27 13.14
CA GLY A 230 15.35 14.24 12.99
C GLY A 230 15.43 15.20 14.17
N GLU A 231 16.50 16.01 14.24
CA GLU A 231 16.74 16.91 15.35
C GLU A 231 15.62 17.94 15.54
N LEU A 232 15.15 18.58 14.44
CA LEU A 232 14.04 19.52 14.49
C LEU A 232 12.73 18.82 14.92
N GLU A 233 12.44 17.63 14.40
CA GLU A 233 11.26 16.87 14.80
C GLU A 233 11.29 16.51 16.29
N SER A 234 12.44 16.13 16.80
CA SER A 234 12.62 15.81 18.23
C SER A 234 12.35 17.01 19.12
N ARG A 235 12.87 18.21 18.76
CA ARG A 235 12.59 19.46 19.48
C ARG A 235 11.11 19.84 19.42
N ILE A 236 10.49 19.76 18.23
CA ILE A 236 9.05 20.03 18.07
C ILE A 236 8.21 19.11 18.96
N ARG A 237 8.52 17.82 18.98
CA ARG A 237 7.79 16.85 19.79
C ARG A 237 7.95 17.10 21.29
N ALA A 238 9.15 17.46 21.74
CA ALA A 238 9.41 17.81 23.13
C ALA A 238 8.58 19.03 23.57
N GLU A 239 8.68 20.13 22.82
CA GLU A 239 7.96 21.37 23.11
C GLU A 239 6.43 21.22 23.07
N LEU A 240 5.90 20.47 22.11
CA LEU A 240 4.46 20.20 22.01
C LEU A 240 3.96 19.27 23.11
N SER A 241 4.78 18.32 23.56
CA SER A 241 4.45 17.44 24.69
C SER A 241 4.45 18.20 26.02
N GLU A 242 5.42 19.09 26.22
CA GLU A 242 5.49 19.96 27.41
C GLU A 242 4.35 20.96 27.47
N ALA A 243 3.99 21.55 26.31
CA ALA A 243 2.89 22.51 26.22
C ALA A 243 1.50 21.89 26.51
N GLY A 244 1.38 20.58 26.38
CA GLY A 244 0.16 19.82 26.67
C GLY A 244 -0.96 19.96 25.61
N ALA A 245 -2.17 19.52 25.98
CA ALA A 245 -3.29 19.43 25.05
C ALA A 245 -3.87 20.80 24.58
N GLY A 246 -3.67 21.86 25.34
CA GLY A 246 -4.25 23.18 25.05
C GLY A 246 -3.81 23.77 23.72
N PRO A 247 -2.51 23.97 23.47
CA PRO A 247 -1.99 24.43 22.19
C PRO A 247 -2.37 23.50 21.03
N LEU A 248 -2.26 22.17 21.21
CA LEU A 248 -2.63 21.19 20.20
C LEU A 248 -4.11 21.31 19.78
N SER A 249 -5.02 21.50 20.76
CA SER A 249 -6.44 21.72 20.49
C SER A 249 -6.69 23.00 19.67
N ARG A 250 -6.00 24.08 20.01
CA ARG A 250 -6.12 25.34 19.26
C ARG A 250 -5.57 25.23 17.83
N MET A 251 -4.44 24.53 17.63
CA MET A 251 -3.89 24.26 16.29
C MET A 251 -4.88 23.50 15.41
N VAL A 252 -5.45 22.40 15.94
CA VAL A 252 -6.45 21.62 15.21
C VAL A 252 -7.69 22.46 14.90
N ALA A 253 -8.25 23.13 15.90
CA ALA A 253 -9.44 23.98 15.72
C ALA A 253 -9.21 25.11 14.73
N ARG A 254 -8.03 25.75 14.77
CA ARG A 254 -7.66 26.81 13.81
C ARG A 254 -7.57 26.29 12.39
N ALA A 255 -6.87 25.16 12.17
CA ALA A 255 -6.73 24.56 10.85
C ALA A 255 -8.09 24.21 10.23
N HIS A 256 -8.99 23.60 11.00
CA HIS A 256 -10.32 23.24 10.51
C HIS A 256 -11.27 24.45 10.33
N ARG A 257 -11.08 25.53 11.09
CA ARG A 257 -11.90 26.74 10.96
C ARG A 257 -11.47 27.64 9.82
N HIS A 258 -10.16 27.75 9.60
CA HIS A 258 -9.59 28.75 8.69
C HIS A 258 -8.89 28.13 7.46
N GLY A 259 -8.80 26.80 7.38
CA GLY A 259 -8.12 26.10 6.28
C GLY A 259 -6.61 26.08 6.42
N THR A 260 -5.96 25.79 5.29
CA THR A 260 -4.50 25.74 5.18
C THR A 260 -3.90 27.13 5.35
N ALA A 261 -2.85 27.22 6.15
CA ALA A 261 -2.11 28.46 6.36
C ALA A 261 -0.61 28.21 6.41
N TYR A 262 0.19 29.21 6.08
CA TYR A 262 1.61 29.20 6.39
C TYR A 262 1.99 30.35 7.29
N THR A 263 3.02 30.12 8.12
CA THR A 263 3.53 31.11 9.07
C THR A 263 5.04 31.21 8.90
N LEU A 264 5.55 32.41 8.92
CA LEU A 264 6.98 32.72 8.83
C LEU A 264 7.44 33.30 10.15
N GLY A 265 8.49 32.76 10.75
CA GLY A 265 9.12 33.26 11.98
C GLY A 265 10.07 34.44 11.70
N GLU A 266 9.54 35.55 11.18
CA GLU A 266 10.33 36.76 10.93
C GLU A 266 10.50 37.58 12.22
N ALA A 267 11.63 38.27 12.35
CA ALA A 267 11.90 39.14 13.50
C ALA A 267 10.84 40.23 13.60
N GLY A 268 10.36 40.50 14.80
CA GLY A 268 9.30 41.51 15.04
C GLY A 268 7.86 41.02 14.89
N HIS A 269 7.66 39.76 14.47
CA HIS A 269 6.35 39.13 14.37
C HIS A 269 6.28 37.93 15.32
N PRO A 270 5.85 38.09 16.57
CA PRO A 270 5.74 36.99 17.52
C PRO A 270 4.69 35.97 17.03
N PRO A 271 4.92 34.66 17.24
CA PRO A 271 3.93 33.65 16.94
C PRO A 271 2.68 33.85 17.81
N THR A 272 1.52 33.41 17.30
CA THR A 272 0.34 33.26 18.15
C THR A 272 0.57 32.20 19.22
N ASP A 273 -0.17 32.29 20.34
CA ASP A 273 0.02 31.42 21.52
C ASP A 273 0.04 29.95 21.19
N GLU A 274 -0.79 29.50 20.24
CA GLU A 274 -0.82 28.11 19.83
C GLU A 274 0.45 27.64 19.14
N TYR A 275 1.17 28.53 18.44
CA TYR A 275 2.41 28.22 17.72
C TYR A 275 3.69 28.58 18.51
N ALA A 276 3.54 29.18 19.68
CA ALA A 276 4.68 29.52 20.54
C ALA A 276 5.61 28.32 20.86
N PRO A 277 5.09 27.10 21.11
CA PRO A 277 5.96 25.92 21.28
C PRO A 277 6.81 25.61 20.06
N LEU A 278 6.26 25.77 18.86
CA LEU A 278 7.00 25.53 17.62
C LEU A 278 8.12 26.58 17.40
N ALA A 279 7.85 27.82 17.74
CA ALA A 279 8.87 28.88 17.70
C ALA A 279 10.01 28.61 18.68
N ARG A 280 9.72 28.11 19.90
CA ARG A 280 10.76 27.67 20.87
C ARG A 280 11.57 26.48 20.36
N ALA A 281 10.93 25.58 19.61
CA ALA A 281 11.63 24.47 18.93
C ALA A 281 12.56 24.95 17.79
N GLY A 282 12.53 26.22 17.42
CA GLY A 282 13.35 26.79 16.36
C GLY A 282 12.70 26.80 14.98
N VAL A 283 11.39 26.55 14.88
CA VAL A 283 10.66 26.60 13.61
C VAL A 283 10.58 28.03 13.11
N ARG A 284 11.01 28.26 11.86
CA ARG A 284 10.93 29.56 11.19
C ARG A 284 10.01 29.54 9.97
N THR A 285 9.76 28.37 9.40
CA THR A 285 8.76 28.18 8.34
C THR A 285 7.81 27.08 8.78
N LEU A 286 6.51 27.35 8.72
CA LEU A 286 5.46 26.40 9.08
C LEU A 286 4.32 26.45 8.06
N VAL A 287 3.94 25.30 7.54
CA VAL A 287 2.70 25.10 6.80
C VAL A 287 1.79 24.22 7.65
N SER A 288 0.60 24.68 7.97
CA SER A 288 -0.41 23.95 8.73
C SER A 288 -1.58 23.60 7.80
N VAL A 289 -1.88 22.32 7.65
CA VAL A 289 -2.91 21.83 6.75
C VAL A 289 -3.92 21.01 7.54
N PRO A 290 -5.25 21.28 7.42
CA PRO A 290 -6.25 20.46 8.07
C PRO A 290 -6.15 19.01 7.55
N PHE A 291 -6.19 18.05 8.46
CA PHE A 291 -6.12 16.63 8.15
C PHE A 291 -7.41 15.95 8.56
N GLY A 292 -8.28 15.69 7.61
CA GLY A 292 -9.56 15.02 7.83
C GLY A 292 -10.68 15.93 8.30
N GLN A 293 -11.57 15.35 9.11
CA GLN A 293 -12.75 16.04 9.64
C GLN A 293 -12.46 16.68 11.01
N PRO A 294 -13.16 17.76 11.40
CA PRO A 294 -12.93 18.44 12.68
C PRO A 294 -12.95 17.52 13.90
N ASP A 295 -13.90 16.56 13.94
CA ASP A 295 -14.13 15.71 15.11
C ASP A 295 -13.27 14.42 15.11
N ALA A 296 -12.71 14.05 13.98
CA ALA A 296 -12.02 12.76 13.81
C ALA A 296 -10.64 12.86 13.16
N GLY A 297 -10.27 14.04 12.71
CA GLY A 297 -9.05 14.33 11.96
C GLY A 297 -7.92 14.88 12.82
N GLY A 298 -7.35 16.00 12.37
CA GLY A 298 -6.23 16.66 13.04
C GLY A 298 -5.64 17.78 12.19
N VAL A 299 -4.35 18.04 12.37
CA VAL A 299 -3.60 19.00 11.55
C VAL A 299 -2.25 18.40 11.17
N LEU A 300 -1.89 18.51 9.90
CA LEU A 300 -0.56 18.22 9.40
C LEU A 300 0.27 19.50 9.49
N LEU A 301 1.38 19.44 10.22
CA LEU A 301 2.35 20.51 10.37
C LEU A 301 3.60 20.14 9.57
N VAL A 302 3.97 20.99 8.61
CA VAL A 302 5.21 20.83 7.83
C VAL A 302 6.09 22.05 8.12
N ALA A 303 7.32 21.81 8.59
CA ALA A 303 8.14 22.84 9.21
C ALA A 303 9.60 22.79 8.75
N ASP A 304 10.27 23.93 8.87
CA ASP A 304 11.71 24.09 8.68
C ASP A 304 12.27 25.13 9.65
N GLU A 305 13.52 24.99 10.05
CA GLU A 305 14.27 25.98 10.83
C GLU A 305 14.83 27.13 9.98
N ARG A 306 14.83 26.97 8.67
CA ARG A 306 15.18 28.03 7.72
C ARG A 306 13.94 28.87 7.40
N LEU A 307 14.15 30.16 7.15
CA LEU A 307 13.09 31.04 6.67
C LEU A 307 12.91 30.82 5.16
N LEU A 308 11.93 30.04 4.81
CA LEU A 308 11.58 29.70 3.41
C LEU A 308 10.16 30.20 3.14
N ARG A 309 9.92 30.75 1.95
CA ARG A 309 8.58 31.14 1.52
C ARG A 309 7.99 30.03 0.64
N PRO A 310 7.05 29.23 1.14
CA PRO A 310 6.41 28.20 0.34
C PRO A 310 5.67 28.83 -0.84
N ASP A 311 5.89 28.30 -2.06
CA ASP A 311 5.09 28.74 -3.19
C ASP A 311 3.65 28.17 -3.09
N PRO A 312 2.63 28.88 -3.63
CA PRO A 312 1.24 28.44 -3.55
C PRO A 312 1.02 27.03 -4.11
N THR A 313 1.75 26.63 -5.16
CA THR A 313 1.64 25.30 -5.74
C THR A 313 2.08 24.23 -4.75
N THR A 314 3.16 24.47 -4.02
CA THR A 314 3.64 23.54 -2.98
C THR A 314 2.61 23.40 -1.85
N VAL A 315 2.02 24.51 -1.40
CA VAL A 315 0.96 24.48 -0.36
C VAL A 315 -0.24 23.67 -0.84
N ASN A 316 -0.72 23.92 -2.06
CA ASN A 316 -1.84 23.19 -2.66
C ASN A 316 -1.55 21.67 -2.81
N LEU A 317 -0.30 21.31 -3.13
CA LEU A 317 0.09 19.90 -3.23
C LEU A 317 0.10 19.20 -1.87
N ILE A 318 0.55 19.86 -0.82
CA ILE A 318 0.49 19.31 0.55
C ILE A 318 -0.97 19.13 0.97
N GLU A 319 -1.82 20.09 0.68
CA GLU A 319 -3.26 20.04 0.99
C GLU A 319 -3.93 18.87 0.25
N LEU A 320 -3.65 18.70 -1.05
CA LEU A 320 -4.16 17.58 -1.85
C LEU A 320 -3.70 16.23 -1.29
N LEU A 321 -2.42 16.10 -0.95
CA LEU A 321 -1.87 14.88 -0.34
C LEU A 321 -2.50 14.58 1.03
N ALA A 322 -2.69 15.60 1.86
CA ALA A 322 -3.37 15.44 3.15
C ALA A 322 -4.81 14.93 2.98
N GLY A 323 -5.55 15.48 2.01
CA GLY A 323 -6.90 15.04 1.68
C GLY A 323 -6.95 13.60 1.17
N GLN A 324 -6.02 13.23 0.27
CA GLN A 324 -5.92 11.85 -0.23
C GLN A 324 -5.53 10.84 0.85
N ALA A 325 -4.56 11.18 1.69
CA ALA A 325 -4.15 10.36 2.82
C ALA A 325 -5.31 10.14 3.81
N TRP A 326 -6.07 11.21 4.11
CA TRP A 326 -7.27 11.07 4.93
C TRP A 326 -8.32 10.15 4.31
N GLY A 327 -8.63 10.32 3.03
CA GLY A 327 -9.59 9.46 2.32
C GLY A 327 -9.17 7.99 2.33
N ALA A 328 -7.87 7.69 2.23
CA ALA A 328 -7.34 6.35 2.37
C ALA A 328 -7.47 5.83 3.81
N LEU A 329 -7.20 6.67 4.83
CA LEU A 329 -7.35 6.32 6.24
C LEU A 329 -8.80 6.02 6.62
N ASP A 330 -9.73 6.82 6.13
CA ASP A 330 -11.17 6.64 6.37
C ASP A 330 -11.68 5.33 5.75
N ARG A 331 -11.21 4.99 4.54
CA ARG A 331 -11.48 3.68 3.93
C ARG A 331 -10.96 2.52 4.78
N LEU A 332 -9.72 2.59 5.29
CA LEU A 332 -9.16 1.55 6.16
C LEU A 332 -9.99 1.39 7.44
N ARG A 333 -10.40 2.49 8.07
CA ARG A 333 -11.25 2.48 9.27
C ARG A 333 -12.63 1.89 8.98
N THR A 334 -13.23 2.26 7.86
CA THR A 334 -14.52 1.74 7.43
C THR A 334 -14.46 0.24 7.15
N LEU A 335 -13.43 -0.23 6.44
CA LEU A 335 -13.21 -1.67 6.20
C LEU A 335 -12.98 -2.44 7.50
N ALA A 336 -12.21 -1.89 8.45
CA ALA A 336 -12.01 -2.50 9.75
C ALA A 336 -13.34 -2.62 10.53
N ARG A 337 -14.15 -1.55 10.56
CA ARG A 337 -15.47 -1.55 11.19
C ARG A 337 -16.44 -2.54 10.55
N LEU A 338 -16.47 -2.60 9.20
CA LEU A 338 -17.32 -3.58 8.50
C LEU A 338 -16.87 -5.01 8.77
N ARG A 339 -15.57 -5.26 8.83
CA ARG A 339 -15.04 -6.57 9.22
C ARG A 339 -15.42 -6.93 10.66
N GLU A 340 -15.34 -5.99 11.58
CA GLU A 340 -15.74 -6.19 12.97
C GLU A 340 -17.26 -6.47 13.07
N GLN A 341 -18.08 -5.72 12.36
CA GLN A 341 -19.53 -5.96 12.28
C GLN A 341 -19.85 -7.32 11.63
N ALA A 342 -19.12 -7.72 10.59
CA ALA A 342 -19.27 -9.03 9.97
C ALA A 342 -18.67 -10.18 10.81
N SER A 343 -17.88 -9.87 11.83
CA SER A 343 -17.22 -10.85 12.70
C SER A 343 -18.03 -11.22 13.94
N SER A 344 -19.05 -10.44 14.28
CA SER A 344 -19.89 -10.65 15.48
C SER A 344 -21.34 -10.91 15.09
N ASP A 345 -21.99 -11.84 15.79
CA ASP A 345 -23.42 -12.08 15.66
C ASP A 345 -24.22 -10.87 16.20
N PRO A 346 -25.08 -10.24 15.41
CA PRO A 346 -25.77 -9.01 15.80
C PRO A 346 -26.74 -9.17 16.96
N LEU A 347 -27.22 -10.39 17.23
CA LEU A 347 -28.14 -10.65 18.32
C LEU A 347 -27.42 -10.90 19.66
N THR A 348 -26.40 -11.77 19.64
CA THR A 348 -25.76 -12.24 20.88
C THR A 348 -24.44 -11.49 21.18
N GLY A 349 -23.84 -10.81 20.20
CA GLY A 349 -22.53 -10.18 20.32
C GLY A 349 -21.35 -11.17 20.25
N LEU A 350 -21.60 -12.46 20.21
CA LEU A 350 -20.58 -13.49 20.06
C LEU A 350 -19.93 -13.42 18.68
N ARG A 351 -18.75 -14.02 18.55
CA ARG A 351 -18.09 -14.17 17.25
C ARG A 351 -18.94 -15.04 16.31
N HIS A 352 -18.96 -14.69 15.02
CA HIS A 352 -19.74 -15.35 13.97
C HIS A 352 -18.88 -16.31 13.12
N THR A 353 -19.49 -16.93 12.10
CA THR A 353 -18.89 -17.95 11.20
C THR A 353 -17.59 -17.53 10.55
N GLY A 354 -17.38 -16.24 10.20
CA GLY A 354 -16.15 -15.75 9.58
C GLY A 354 -14.91 -15.96 10.45
N PRO A 355 -14.85 -15.40 11.67
CA PRO A 355 -13.79 -15.65 12.64
C PRO A 355 -13.64 -17.11 13.03
N PHE A 356 -14.76 -17.86 13.16
CA PHE A 356 -14.73 -19.29 13.42
C PHE A 356 -13.97 -20.05 12.32
N GLY A 357 -14.23 -19.77 11.04
CA GLY A 357 -13.54 -20.40 9.93
C GLY A 357 -12.03 -20.15 9.90
N GLN A 358 -11.56 -19.01 10.45
CA GLN A 358 -10.12 -18.74 10.64
C GLN A 358 -9.57 -19.50 11.85
N ARG A 359 -10.26 -19.49 12.98
CA ARG A 359 -9.84 -20.13 14.24
C ARG A 359 -9.76 -21.65 14.13
N ILE A 360 -10.70 -22.28 13.44
CA ILE A 360 -10.72 -23.74 13.28
C ILE A 360 -9.49 -24.25 12.52
N ARG A 361 -8.90 -23.46 11.61
CA ARG A 361 -7.68 -23.82 10.89
C ARG A 361 -6.42 -23.81 11.78
N ALA A 362 -6.49 -23.16 12.94
CA ALA A 362 -5.39 -23.05 13.89
C ALA A 362 -5.53 -24.04 15.08
N VAL A 363 -6.47 -25.00 15.03
CA VAL A 363 -6.60 -26.01 16.07
C VAL A 363 -5.40 -26.97 16.05
N THR A 364 -4.93 -27.33 17.26
CA THR A 364 -3.73 -28.15 17.44
C THR A 364 -4.12 -29.49 18.07
N PRO A 365 -3.76 -30.64 17.46
CA PRO A 365 -3.97 -31.95 18.03
C PRO A 365 -3.43 -32.04 19.45
N GLY A 366 -4.18 -32.61 20.38
CA GLY A 366 -3.81 -32.80 21.76
C GLY A 366 -3.81 -31.56 22.65
N ARG A 367 -4.11 -30.38 22.11
CA ARG A 367 -4.13 -29.09 22.83
C ARG A 367 -5.43 -28.30 22.68
N THR A 368 -6.28 -28.70 21.77
CA THR A 368 -7.53 -28.01 21.47
C THR A 368 -8.67 -29.01 21.45
N ALA A 369 -9.87 -28.60 21.86
CA ALA A 369 -11.10 -29.36 21.64
C ALA A 369 -12.16 -28.45 20.99
N LEU A 370 -13.01 -29.04 20.16
CA LEU A 370 -14.20 -28.42 19.56
C LEU A 370 -15.44 -28.96 20.25
N LEU A 371 -16.32 -28.04 20.68
CA LEU A 371 -17.60 -28.34 21.28
C LEU A 371 -18.70 -27.84 20.36
N ALA A 372 -19.46 -28.75 19.75
CA ALA A 372 -20.69 -28.42 19.03
C ALA A 372 -21.83 -28.38 20.03
N ILE A 373 -22.58 -27.29 20.08
CA ILE A 373 -23.60 -26.99 21.10
C ILE A 373 -24.89 -26.60 20.40
N ASP A 374 -26.01 -27.11 20.88
CA ASP A 374 -27.35 -26.80 20.36
C ASP A 374 -28.35 -26.64 21.51
N VAL A 375 -29.25 -25.67 21.35
CA VAL A 375 -30.25 -25.34 22.37
C VAL A 375 -31.46 -26.27 22.28
N ASP A 376 -31.68 -27.05 23.31
CA ASP A 376 -32.77 -28.03 23.32
C ASP A 376 -34.16 -27.37 23.25
N GLY A 377 -34.96 -27.78 22.27
CA GLY A 377 -36.32 -27.31 22.13
C GLY A 377 -36.49 -25.83 21.73
N PHE A 378 -35.46 -25.18 21.18
CA PHE A 378 -35.52 -23.77 20.80
C PHE A 378 -36.66 -23.46 19.83
N LYS A 379 -36.95 -24.33 18.85
CA LYS A 379 -38.09 -24.18 17.95
C LYS A 379 -39.39 -24.11 18.69
N THR A 380 -39.64 -24.97 19.70
CA THR A 380 -40.86 -24.96 20.53
C THR A 380 -41.02 -23.63 21.28
N VAL A 381 -39.90 -23.01 21.71
CA VAL A 381 -39.98 -21.68 22.36
C VAL A 381 -40.45 -20.62 21.36
N ASN A 382 -39.89 -20.61 20.16
CA ASN A 382 -40.31 -19.69 19.11
C ASN A 382 -41.76 -19.90 18.71
N ASP A 383 -42.20 -21.15 18.54
CA ASP A 383 -43.55 -21.48 18.15
C ASP A 383 -44.58 -21.14 19.25
N THR A 384 -44.18 -21.20 20.53
CA THR A 384 -45.09 -20.96 21.68
C THR A 384 -45.09 -19.48 22.11
N TYR A 385 -43.91 -18.82 22.15
CA TYR A 385 -43.72 -17.49 22.76
C TYR A 385 -43.26 -16.41 21.78
N GLY A 386 -43.11 -16.78 20.50
CA GLY A 386 -42.69 -15.89 19.43
C GLY A 386 -41.16 -15.64 19.38
N HIS A 387 -40.70 -15.17 18.24
CA HIS A 387 -39.27 -14.98 17.95
C HIS A 387 -38.56 -14.04 18.94
N GLN A 388 -39.24 -12.98 19.42
CA GLN A 388 -38.67 -12.10 20.42
C GLN A 388 -38.33 -12.78 21.76
N ALA A 389 -39.09 -13.82 22.13
CA ALA A 389 -38.79 -14.61 23.31
C ALA A 389 -37.58 -15.53 23.07
N GLY A 390 -37.48 -16.13 21.87
CA GLY A 390 -36.32 -16.88 21.45
C GLY A 390 -35.04 -16.02 21.40
N ASP A 391 -35.13 -14.81 20.88
CA ASP A 391 -34.02 -13.86 20.83
C ASP A 391 -33.48 -13.51 22.23
N ARG A 392 -34.37 -13.19 23.17
CA ARG A 392 -33.98 -12.94 24.57
C ARG A 392 -33.35 -14.16 25.24
N LEU A 393 -33.85 -15.35 24.93
CA LEU A 393 -33.29 -16.62 25.40
C LEU A 393 -31.86 -16.79 24.89
N LEU A 394 -31.62 -16.61 23.56
CA LEU A 394 -30.30 -16.75 22.96
C LEU A 394 -29.31 -15.76 23.54
N VAL A 395 -29.70 -14.51 23.77
CA VAL A 395 -28.84 -13.48 24.40
C VAL A 395 -28.47 -13.88 25.85
N GLY A 396 -29.46 -14.34 26.61
CA GLY A 396 -29.22 -14.78 28.00
C GLY A 396 -28.32 -16.00 28.07
N LEU A 397 -28.57 -16.99 27.20
CA LEU A 397 -27.77 -18.21 27.11
C LEU A 397 -26.34 -17.90 26.65
N ALA A 398 -26.16 -17.09 25.62
CA ALA A 398 -24.82 -16.70 25.13
C ALA A 398 -23.98 -16.12 26.27
N ARG A 399 -24.52 -15.19 27.05
CA ARG A 399 -23.84 -14.60 28.22
C ARG A 399 -23.50 -15.64 29.31
N ALA A 400 -24.39 -16.58 29.56
CA ALA A 400 -24.18 -17.63 30.57
C ALA A 400 -23.08 -18.61 30.12
N LEU A 401 -23.06 -18.98 28.84
CA LEU A 401 -22.05 -19.86 28.25
C LEU A 401 -20.67 -19.16 28.21
N GLU A 402 -20.62 -17.92 27.75
CA GLU A 402 -19.39 -17.13 27.73
C GLU A 402 -18.79 -16.92 29.11
N GLY A 403 -19.66 -16.59 30.11
CA GLY A 403 -19.23 -16.47 31.51
C GLY A 403 -18.79 -17.78 32.17
N ALA A 404 -19.12 -18.92 31.57
CA ALA A 404 -18.66 -20.24 32.02
C ALA A 404 -17.37 -20.69 31.36
N LEU A 405 -16.86 -20.00 30.37
CA LEU A 405 -15.57 -20.22 29.72
C LEU A 405 -14.46 -19.43 30.45
N ARG A 406 -13.22 -19.87 30.31
CA ARG A 406 -12.06 -19.15 30.84
C ARG A 406 -11.46 -18.23 29.80
N GLN A 407 -10.59 -17.32 30.23
CA GLN A 407 -9.80 -16.49 29.33
C GLN A 407 -8.95 -17.38 28.42
N GLY A 408 -9.08 -17.19 27.09
CA GLY A 408 -8.44 -18.01 26.07
C GLY A 408 -9.36 -19.02 25.39
N ASP A 409 -10.47 -19.42 26.02
CA ASP A 409 -11.52 -20.18 25.36
C ASP A 409 -12.41 -19.23 24.54
N GLU A 410 -12.92 -19.70 23.40
CA GLU A 410 -13.69 -18.88 22.47
C GLU A 410 -15.04 -19.52 22.17
N LEU A 411 -16.11 -18.70 22.19
CA LEU A 411 -17.47 -19.11 21.86
C LEU A 411 -17.95 -18.40 20.60
N TYR A 412 -18.58 -19.16 19.70
CA TYR A 412 -19.10 -18.71 18.42
C TYR A 412 -20.56 -19.08 18.29
N ARG A 413 -21.37 -18.20 17.67
CA ARG A 413 -22.69 -18.56 17.18
C ARG A 413 -22.61 -18.81 15.68
N VAL A 414 -22.84 -20.07 15.26
CA VAL A 414 -22.65 -20.50 13.86
C VAL A 414 -23.97 -20.63 13.08
N GLY A 415 -25.11 -20.67 13.78
CA GLY A 415 -26.43 -20.77 13.20
C GLY A 415 -27.52 -20.35 14.21
N GLY A 416 -28.77 -20.44 13.87
CA GLY A 416 -29.92 -20.03 14.67
C GLY A 416 -29.78 -20.28 16.18
N ASP A 417 -29.81 -21.54 16.60
CA ASP A 417 -29.67 -22.04 17.97
C ASP A 417 -28.36 -22.83 18.17
N GLU A 418 -27.47 -22.77 17.22
CA GLU A 418 -26.20 -23.52 17.21
C GLU A 418 -25.03 -22.66 17.63
N PHE A 419 -24.24 -23.16 18.58
CA PHE A 419 -22.99 -22.53 19.05
C PHE A 419 -21.83 -23.52 18.89
N VAL A 420 -20.64 -23.00 18.74
CA VAL A 420 -19.41 -23.79 18.80
C VAL A 420 -18.44 -23.12 19.76
N ALA A 421 -17.86 -23.94 20.67
CA ALA A 421 -16.74 -23.45 21.49
C ALA A 421 -15.45 -24.10 21.01
N VAL A 422 -14.39 -23.28 20.97
CA VAL A 422 -13.01 -23.71 20.76
C VAL A 422 -12.27 -23.48 22.06
N ILE A 423 -11.84 -24.57 22.70
CA ILE A 423 -11.23 -24.53 24.02
C ILE A 423 -9.83 -25.13 23.99
N GLU A 424 -8.94 -24.60 24.82
CA GLU A 424 -7.61 -25.18 25.00
C GLU A 424 -7.65 -26.20 26.15
N VAL A 425 -7.14 -27.40 25.90
CA VAL A 425 -7.15 -28.51 26.88
C VAL A 425 -5.87 -29.30 26.84
N SER A 426 -5.52 -29.88 27.96
CA SER A 426 -4.37 -30.80 28.06
C SER A 426 -4.77 -32.26 28.01
N ARG A 427 -6.03 -32.59 28.25
CA ARG A 427 -6.57 -33.95 28.28
C ARG A 427 -8.05 -33.98 27.81
N PRO A 428 -8.52 -35.07 27.21
CA PRO A 428 -9.92 -35.21 26.79
C PRO A 428 -10.95 -35.02 27.92
N GLU A 429 -10.62 -35.48 29.13
CA GLU A 429 -11.50 -35.36 30.29
C GLU A 429 -11.71 -33.91 30.72
N GLU A 430 -10.73 -33.04 30.45
CA GLU A 430 -10.86 -31.61 30.68
C GLU A 430 -11.90 -30.97 29.76
N ALA A 431 -11.93 -31.38 28.49
CA ALA A 431 -12.91 -30.91 27.52
C ALA A 431 -14.34 -31.31 27.95
N VAL A 432 -14.52 -32.55 28.43
CA VAL A 432 -15.80 -33.02 28.92
C VAL A 432 -16.26 -32.22 30.15
N ARG A 433 -15.37 -31.97 31.12
CA ARG A 433 -15.71 -31.17 32.30
C ARG A 433 -16.09 -29.73 31.95
N ILE A 434 -15.41 -29.14 30.94
CA ILE A 434 -15.79 -27.78 30.45
C ILE A 434 -17.18 -27.86 29.82
N ALA A 435 -17.47 -28.86 28.99
CA ALA A 435 -18.79 -29.06 28.38
C ALA A 435 -19.89 -29.26 29.42
N GLU A 436 -19.64 -30.04 30.48
CA GLU A 436 -20.58 -30.21 31.61
C GLU A 436 -20.81 -28.90 32.36
N ARG A 437 -19.75 -28.04 32.52
CA ARG A 437 -19.89 -26.72 33.11
C ARG A 437 -20.78 -25.80 32.25
N LEU A 438 -20.69 -25.92 30.91
CA LEU A 438 -21.56 -25.19 29.99
C LEU A 438 -23.02 -25.66 30.09
N THR A 439 -23.28 -26.98 30.18
CA THR A 439 -24.65 -27.50 30.36
C THR A 439 -25.22 -27.03 31.68
N GLU A 440 -24.45 -27.00 32.72
CA GLU A 440 -24.92 -26.48 34.03
C GLU A 440 -25.17 -24.97 33.99
N ALA A 441 -24.34 -24.19 33.27
CA ALA A 441 -24.59 -22.77 33.06
C ALA A 441 -25.91 -22.52 32.28
N ALA A 442 -26.18 -23.34 31.28
CA ALA A 442 -27.42 -23.28 30.52
C ALA A 442 -28.66 -23.61 31.41
N ARG A 443 -28.60 -24.64 32.22
CA ARG A 443 -29.67 -25.02 33.16
C ARG A 443 -30.03 -23.86 34.10
N ARG A 444 -29.06 -23.09 34.57
CA ARG A 444 -29.28 -21.88 35.39
C ARG A 444 -30.11 -20.80 34.69
N THR A 445 -30.10 -20.78 33.37
CA THR A 445 -30.97 -19.88 32.57
C THR A 445 -32.38 -20.44 32.38
N GLY A 446 -32.68 -21.63 32.93
CA GLY A 446 -33.96 -22.34 32.73
C GLY A 446 -34.02 -23.09 31.39
N ARG A 447 -32.87 -23.35 30.76
CA ARG A 447 -32.78 -24.05 29.47
C ARG A 447 -31.71 -25.13 29.52
N THR A 448 -31.89 -26.14 28.65
CA THR A 448 -30.91 -27.19 28.46
C THR A 448 -30.23 -27.06 27.12
N ILE A 449 -29.02 -27.57 27.03
CA ILE A 449 -28.24 -27.69 25.80
C ILE A 449 -27.71 -29.12 25.63
N SER A 450 -27.59 -29.54 24.40
CA SER A 450 -26.86 -30.76 24.03
C SER A 450 -25.49 -30.39 23.53
N VAL A 451 -24.46 -31.12 23.95
CA VAL A 451 -23.05 -30.81 23.59
C VAL A 451 -22.34 -32.04 23.08
N GLY A 452 -21.77 -31.94 21.88
CA GLY A 452 -20.82 -32.91 21.33
C GLY A 452 -19.41 -32.40 21.41
N VAL A 453 -18.47 -33.20 21.89
CA VAL A 453 -17.06 -32.83 22.10
C VAL A 453 -16.19 -33.65 21.15
N ALA A 454 -15.27 -33.02 20.43
CA ALA A 454 -14.25 -33.73 19.65
C ALA A 454 -12.88 -33.07 19.82
N LEU A 455 -11.85 -33.91 19.89
CA LEU A 455 -10.46 -33.47 19.86
C LEU A 455 -9.86 -33.76 18.48
N PRO A 456 -9.10 -32.82 17.89
CA PRO A 456 -8.40 -33.03 16.64
C PRO A 456 -7.41 -34.20 16.75
N GLN A 457 -7.39 -35.04 15.74
CA GLN A 457 -6.42 -36.16 15.61
C GLN A 457 -5.26 -35.75 14.72
N ALA A 458 -4.13 -36.45 14.84
CA ALA A 458 -2.98 -36.18 14.00
C ALA A 458 -3.31 -36.51 12.52
N GLY A 459 -3.12 -35.50 11.65
CA GLY A 459 -3.46 -35.57 10.22
C GLY A 459 -4.93 -35.38 9.88
N GLU A 460 -5.78 -35.13 10.85
CA GLU A 460 -7.21 -34.86 10.64
C GLU A 460 -7.45 -33.41 10.20
N SER A 461 -8.34 -33.20 9.23
CA SER A 461 -8.75 -31.84 8.89
C SER A 461 -9.68 -31.26 9.98
N PRO A 462 -9.64 -29.94 10.22
CA PRO A 462 -10.51 -29.28 11.20
C PRO A 462 -11.99 -29.52 10.96
N GLU A 463 -12.39 -29.58 9.69
CA GLU A 463 -13.78 -29.86 9.28
C GLU A 463 -14.23 -31.28 9.65
N LEU A 464 -13.31 -32.24 9.63
CA LEU A 464 -13.61 -33.61 10.06
C LEU A 464 -13.77 -33.68 11.57
N THR A 465 -12.91 -32.98 12.33
CA THR A 465 -13.06 -32.86 13.78
C THR A 465 -14.41 -32.26 14.16
N LEU A 466 -14.83 -31.18 13.46
CA LEU A 466 -16.15 -30.55 13.71
C LEU A 466 -17.29 -31.53 13.40
N ARG A 467 -17.21 -32.26 12.27
CA ARG A 467 -18.22 -33.29 11.96
C ARG A 467 -18.31 -34.38 13.03
N ARG A 468 -17.21 -34.80 13.65
CA ARG A 468 -17.23 -35.74 14.78
C ARG A 468 -17.91 -35.14 16.01
N ALA A 469 -17.68 -33.86 16.28
CA ALA A 469 -18.38 -33.15 17.35
C ALA A 469 -19.90 -33.12 17.08
N ASP A 470 -20.32 -32.80 15.85
CA ASP A 470 -21.72 -32.79 15.44
C ASP A 470 -22.38 -34.18 15.55
N GLN A 471 -21.68 -35.26 15.18
CA GLN A 471 -22.17 -36.63 15.36
C GLN A 471 -22.34 -36.98 16.82
N ALA A 472 -21.43 -36.55 17.70
CA ALA A 472 -21.58 -36.74 19.15
C ALA A 472 -22.73 -35.92 19.69
N LEU A 473 -22.94 -34.69 19.27
CA LEU A 473 -24.08 -33.82 19.58
C LEU A 473 -25.42 -34.51 19.18
N TYR A 474 -25.49 -35.02 17.95
CA TYR A 474 -26.66 -35.72 17.47
C TYR A 474 -26.98 -36.94 18.33
N ALA A 475 -25.97 -37.67 18.79
CA ALA A 475 -26.16 -38.80 19.69
C ALA A 475 -26.75 -38.37 21.05
N VAL A 476 -26.32 -37.20 21.63
CA VAL A 476 -26.91 -36.63 22.84
C VAL A 476 -28.38 -36.32 22.61
N LYS A 477 -28.72 -35.65 21.52
CA LYS A 477 -30.13 -35.30 21.18
C LYS A 477 -31.01 -36.55 21.10
N ARG A 478 -30.52 -37.67 20.61
CA ARG A 478 -31.25 -38.96 20.53
C ARG A 478 -31.42 -39.68 21.88
N HIS A 479 -30.52 -39.44 22.84
CA HIS A 479 -30.55 -40.11 24.14
C HIS A 479 -31.17 -39.28 25.26
N GLY A 480 -32.02 -38.33 24.92
CA GLY A 480 -32.78 -37.56 25.91
C GLY A 480 -32.38 -36.10 26.05
N ARG A 481 -31.41 -35.62 25.28
CA ARG A 481 -30.91 -34.25 25.35
C ARG A 481 -30.22 -33.92 26.69
N ASP A 482 -30.00 -32.62 26.97
CA ASP A 482 -29.46 -32.12 28.24
C ASP A 482 -28.21 -32.87 28.71
N GLY A 483 -27.20 -32.97 27.87
CA GLY A 483 -26.01 -33.77 28.20
C GLY A 483 -24.80 -33.49 27.31
N VAL A 484 -23.74 -34.24 27.59
CA VAL A 484 -22.45 -34.13 26.92
C VAL A 484 -22.03 -35.51 26.39
N ARG A 485 -21.43 -35.53 25.19
CA ARG A 485 -20.85 -36.74 24.63
C ARG A 485 -19.50 -36.43 23.98
N LEU A 486 -18.49 -37.21 24.34
CA LEU A 486 -17.21 -37.20 23.65
C LEU A 486 -17.31 -38.08 22.38
N ALA A 487 -16.89 -37.57 21.26
CA ALA A 487 -16.77 -38.32 20.02
C ALA A 487 -15.74 -39.45 20.18
N ALA A 488 -16.03 -40.59 19.61
CA ALA A 488 -15.06 -41.67 19.53
C ALA A 488 -13.80 -41.20 18.76
N ALA A 489 -12.67 -41.78 19.15
CA ALA A 489 -11.40 -41.51 18.51
C ALA A 489 -11.36 -41.97 17.04
#